data_814f63e46eaa9c2034c8914a7bd2efcf
#
_entry.id   814f63e46eaa9c2034c8914a7bd2efcf
#
_cell.length_a   1.000
_cell.length_b   1.000
_cell.length_c   1.000
_cell.angle_alpha   90.00
_cell.angle_beta   90.00
_cell.angle_gamma   90.00
#
_symmetry.space_group_name_H-M   'P 1'
#
loop_
_entity.id
_entity.type
_entity.pdbx_description
1 polymer ?
#
loop_
_entity_poly.entity_id
_entity_poly.type
_entity_poly.pdbx_seq_one_letter_code
_entity_poly.pdbx_strand_id
1 'polypeptide(L)'
;GPEGSTVLGKGHRTILTVLAQYPEGVDESQIAILTGYKATTRYQTLKELRARGFAKRDGERWAPTEEGLHELGDYEQLPSGRALLDYWLHRLPRGEKKIFELVVNSYPEAVSKRDLEEQSGYKATTTYQTLKELRARKLVTIDRGQARAAEGLFDA
;
A
#
# COMPACT_ATOMS: atom_id res chain seq x y z
N GLY A 1 -11.79 30.46 -8.13
CA GLY A 1 -11.82 30.45 -7.72
C GLY A 1 -12.25 30.02 -6.92
N PRO A 2 -12.49 29.91 -6.58
CA PRO A 2 -12.41 29.51 -5.65
C PRO A 2 -12.04 28.50 -5.64
N GLU A 3 -12.08 28.62 -6.04
CA GLU A 3 -11.37 27.78 -6.51
C GLU A 3 -10.49 27.10 -5.64
N GLY A 4 -9.83 27.67 -4.74
CA GLY A 4 -9.00 27.05 -3.75
C GLY A 4 -9.71 25.95 -2.98
N SER A 5 -11.00 26.08 -2.76
CA SER A 5 -11.76 25.11 -1.99
C SER A 5 -11.90 23.77 -2.68
N THR A 6 -11.73 23.73 -4.02
CA THR A 6 -11.86 22.50 -4.77
C THR A 6 -10.51 21.89 -5.15
N VAL A 7 -9.42 22.60 -4.86
CA VAL A 7 -8.08 22.11 -5.17
C VAL A 7 -7.74 20.91 -4.29
N LEU A 8 -7.30 19.83 -4.91
CA LEU A 8 -6.87 18.64 -4.20
C LEU A 8 -5.42 18.80 -3.73
N GLY A 9 -5.18 18.53 -2.45
CA GLY A 9 -3.82 18.45 -1.94
C GLY A 9 -3.12 17.23 -2.52
N LYS A 10 -1.81 17.17 -2.33
CA LYS A 10 -1.02 16.06 -2.88
C LYS A 10 -1.51 14.70 -2.40
N GLY A 11 -1.75 14.56 -1.10
CA GLY A 11 -2.22 13.29 -0.56
C GLY A 11 -3.59 12.91 -1.06
N HIS A 12 -4.49 13.89 -1.13
CA HIS A 12 -5.84 13.66 -1.64
C HIS A 12 -5.79 13.22 -3.09
N ARG A 13 -4.97 13.90 -3.89
CA ARG A 13 -4.83 13.57 -5.29
C ARG A 13 -4.25 12.18 -5.50
N THR A 14 -3.24 11.82 -4.70
CA THR A 14 -2.61 10.51 -4.81
C THR A 14 -3.60 9.38 -4.46
N ILE A 15 -4.33 9.52 -3.37
CA ILE A 15 -5.30 8.49 -2.99
C ILE A 15 -6.45 8.43 -4.00
N LEU A 16 -6.93 9.57 -4.44
CA LEU A 16 -8.01 9.59 -5.43
C LEU A 16 -7.56 8.95 -6.75
N THR A 17 -6.28 9.09 -7.09
CA THR A 17 -5.71 8.42 -8.27
C THR A 17 -5.78 6.90 -8.10
N VAL A 18 -5.47 6.38 -6.91
CA VAL A 18 -5.62 4.95 -6.66
C VAL A 18 -7.07 4.52 -6.89
N LEU A 19 -8.01 5.28 -6.35
CA LEU A 19 -9.43 4.95 -6.52
C LEU A 19 -9.83 4.97 -7.99
N ALA A 20 -9.32 5.93 -8.75
CA ALA A 20 -9.61 6.02 -10.18
C ALA A 20 -9.05 4.82 -10.95
N GLN A 21 -7.90 4.29 -10.53
CA GLN A 21 -7.31 3.11 -11.17
C GLN A 21 -8.08 1.83 -10.86
N TYR A 22 -8.83 1.81 -9.76
CA TYR A 22 -9.60 0.65 -9.34
C TYR A 22 -11.05 1.05 -9.08
N PRO A 23 -11.77 1.48 -10.14
CA PRO A 23 -13.09 2.07 -9.97
C PRO A 23 -14.15 1.12 -9.39
N GLU A 24 -13.88 -0.18 -9.43
CA GLU A 24 -14.79 -1.17 -8.85
C GLU A 24 -14.60 -1.34 -7.35
N GLY A 25 -13.60 -0.70 -6.80
CA GLY A 25 -13.36 -0.70 -5.37
C GLY A 25 -12.01 -1.27 -4.99
N VAL A 26 -11.43 -0.70 -3.95
CA VAL A 26 -10.11 -1.10 -3.48
C VAL A 26 -10.12 -0.99 -1.95
N ASP A 27 -9.43 -1.90 -1.27
CA ASP A 27 -9.36 -1.86 0.19
C ASP A 27 -8.16 -1.02 0.66
N GLU A 28 -8.10 -0.74 1.96
CA GLU A 28 -7.04 0.10 2.51
C GLU A 28 -5.66 -0.53 2.39
N SER A 29 -5.57 -1.87 2.40
CA SER A 29 -4.29 -2.54 2.23
C SER A 29 -3.70 -2.23 0.87
N GLN A 30 -4.52 -2.26 -0.16
CA GLN A 30 -4.10 -1.93 -1.52
C GLN A 30 -3.67 -0.47 -1.60
N ILE A 31 -4.44 0.43 -0.99
CA ILE A 31 -4.09 1.85 -0.96
C ILE A 31 -2.73 2.04 -0.27
N ALA A 32 -2.49 1.34 0.84
CA ALA A 32 -1.21 1.42 1.56
C ALA A 32 -0.05 0.99 0.67
N ILE A 33 -0.20 -0.11 -0.05
CA ILE A 33 0.84 -0.65 -0.92
C ILE A 33 1.14 0.31 -2.08
N LEU A 34 0.09 0.88 -2.66
CA LEU A 34 0.24 1.75 -3.83
C LEU A 34 0.76 3.15 -3.49
N THR A 35 0.47 3.65 -2.28
CA THR A 35 0.84 5.01 -1.91
C THR A 35 2.02 5.09 -0.95
N GLY A 36 2.23 4.06 -0.13
CA GLY A 36 3.21 4.10 0.93
C GLY A 36 2.78 4.93 2.13
N TYR A 37 1.55 5.41 2.15
CA TYR A 37 1.07 6.26 3.24
C TYR A 37 0.76 5.45 4.49
N LYS A 38 1.05 6.03 5.65
CA LYS A 38 0.75 5.42 6.94
C LYS A 38 -0.75 5.43 7.21
N ALA A 39 -1.17 4.56 8.15
CA ALA A 39 -2.58 4.39 8.46
C ALA A 39 -3.29 5.70 8.81
N THR A 40 -2.65 6.56 9.62
CA THR A 40 -3.26 7.84 10.00
C THR A 40 -3.50 8.74 8.80
N THR A 41 -2.51 8.83 7.91
CA THR A 41 -2.62 9.63 6.69
C THR A 41 -3.70 9.08 5.77
N ARG A 42 -3.73 7.76 5.59
CA ARG A 42 -4.75 7.12 4.75
C ARG A 42 -6.15 7.39 5.30
N TYR A 43 -6.34 7.14 6.59
CA TYR A 43 -7.64 7.31 7.21
C TYR A 43 -8.14 8.75 7.10
N GLN A 44 -7.28 9.70 7.45
CA GLN A 44 -7.66 11.11 7.41
C GLN A 44 -7.99 11.57 5.98
N THR A 45 -7.15 11.18 5.02
CA THR A 45 -7.35 11.58 3.63
C THR A 45 -8.62 10.97 3.04
N LEU A 46 -8.86 9.69 3.31
CA LEU A 46 -10.09 9.03 2.83
C LEU A 46 -11.33 9.65 3.46
N LYS A 47 -11.25 9.96 4.76
CA LYS A 47 -12.36 10.61 5.45
C LYS A 47 -12.69 11.96 4.82
N GLU A 48 -11.66 12.74 4.52
CA GLU A 48 -11.85 14.06 3.91
C GLU A 48 -12.38 13.96 2.48
N LEU A 49 -11.88 13.02 1.71
CA LEU A 49 -12.38 12.79 0.35
C LEU A 49 -13.86 12.40 0.38
N ARG A 50 -14.22 11.55 1.32
CA ARG A 50 -15.61 11.13 1.46
C ARG A 50 -16.50 12.31 1.86
N ALA A 51 -16.05 13.12 2.82
CA ALA A 51 -16.80 14.29 3.29
C ALA A 51 -17.01 15.30 2.16
N ARG A 52 -16.07 15.40 1.23
CA ARG A 52 -16.16 16.30 0.08
C ARG A 52 -16.95 15.72 -1.08
N GLY A 53 -17.40 14.48 -0.95
CA GLY A 53 -18.19 13.83 -2.00
C GLY A 53 -17.35 13.26 -3.14
N PHE A 54 -16.04 13.12 -2.96
CA PHE A 54 -15.14 12.64 -4.01
C PHE A 54 -14.88 11.14 -3.93
N ALA A 55 -15.16 10.53 -2.79
CA ALA A 55 -14.98 9.09 -2.60
C ALA A 55 -16.19 8.52 -1.88
N LYS A 56 -16.42 7.23 -2.10
CA LYS A 56 -17.49 6.52 -1.43
C LYS A 56 -16.94 5.20 -0.89
N ARG A 57 -17.60 4.69 0.11
CA ARG A 57 -17.19 3.46 0.77
C ARG A 57 -18.36 2.47 0.77
N ASP A 58 -18.07 1.23 0.41
CA ASP A 58 -19.03 0.14 0.46
C ASP A 58 -18.37 -1.00 1.21
N GLY A 59 -18.75 -1.19 2.47
CA GLY A 59 -18.07 -2.13 3.34
C GLY A 59 -16.64 -1.68 3.58
N GLU A 60 -15.68 -2.49 3.20
CA GLU A 60 -14.26 -2.15 3.35
C GLU A 60 -13.63 -1.65 2.06
N ARG A 61 -14.44 -1.48 1.02
CA ARG A 61 -13.92 -1.05 -0.28
C ARG A 61 -14.23 0.42 -0.53
N TRP A 62 -13.25 1.09 -1.07
CA TRP A 62 -13.35 2.51 -1.43
C TRP A 62 -13.36 2.64 -2.94
N ALA A 63 -14.14 3.56 -3.44
CA ALA A 63 -14.23 3.83 -4.87
C ALA A 63 -14.40 5.33 -5.10
N PRO A 64 -14.08 5.83 -6.29
CA PRO A 64 -14.29 7.25 -6.58
C PRO A 64 -15.76 7.49 -6.92
N THR A 65 -16.22 8.72 -6.69
CA THR A 65 -17.50 9.16 -7.20
C THR A 65 -17.27 9.83 -8.55
N GLU A 66 -18.35 10.07 -9.30
CA GLU A 66 -18.23 10.82 -10.55
C GLU A 66 -17.64 12.20 -10.30
N GLU A 67 -18.06 12.85 -9.20
CA GLU A 67 -17.53 14.15 -8.84
C GLU A 67 -16.04 14.09 -8.54
N GLY A 68 -15.62 13.01 -7.86
CA GLY A 68 -14.21 12.79 -7.56
C GLY A 68 -13.39 12.62 -8.83
N LEU A 69 -13.88 11.84 -9.77
CA LEU A 69 -13.19 11.63 -11.04
C LEU A 69 -13.09 12.92 -11.83
N HIS A 70 -14.15 13.71 -11.81
CA HIS A 70 -14.17 15.00 -12.49
C HIS A 70 -13.16 15.97 -11.86
N GLU A 71 -13.12 16.01 -10.55
CA GLU A 71 -12.19 16.89 -9.83
C GLU A 71 -10.73 16.46 -10.05
N LEU A 72 -10.49 15.16 -10.11
CA LEU A 72 -9.15 14.62 -10.37
C LEU A 72 -8.66 14.99 -11.77
N GLY A 73 -9.54 14.89 -12.75
CA GLY A 73 -9.18 15.14 -14.15
C GLY A 73 -8.18 14.12 -14.65
N ASP A 74 -7.27 14.55 -15.51
CA ASP A 74 -6.22 13.69 -16.02
C ASP A 74 -5.24 13.35 -14.92
N TYR A 75 -4.77 12.11 -14.92
CA TYR A 75 -3.84 11.65 -13.89
C TYR A 75 -2.86 10.64 -14.46
N GLU A 76 -1.69 10.53 -13.82
CA GLU A 76 -0.74 9.49 -14.15
C GLU A 76 -1.00 8.30 -13.24
N GLN A 77 -1.01 7.10 -13.82
CA GLN A 77 -1.22 5.91 -13.04
C GLN A 77 -0.04 5.66 -12.10
N LEU A 78 -0.36 5.22 -10.90
CA LEU A 78 0.66 4.81 -9.94
C LEU A 78 1.19 3.42 -10.33
N PRO A 79 2.44 3.11 -9.97
CA PRO A 79 3.02 1.81 -10.32
C PRO A 79 2.18 0.64 -9.82
N SER A 80 2.17 -0.44 -10.58
CA SER A 80 1.50 -1.68 -10.20
C SER A 80 2.36 -2.85 -10.69
N GLY A 81 2.06 -4.04 -10.22
CA GLY A 81 2.79 -5.24 -10.62
C GLY A 81 4.29 -5.13 -10.38
N ARG A 82 5.09 -5.46 -11.37
CA ARG A 82 6.56 -5.46 -11.25
C ARG A 82 7.11 -4.08 -10.91
N ALA A 83 6.52 -3.04 -11.50
CA ALA A 83 6.95 -1.66 -11.21
C ALA A 83 6.73 -1.30 -9.75
N LEU A 84 5.68 -1.82 -9.14
CA LEU A 84 5.39 -1.59 -7.73
C LEU A 84 6.41 -2.29 -6.83
N LEU A 85 6.79 -3.51 -7.17
CA LEU A 85 7.84 -4.21 -6.45
C LEU A 85 9.16 -3.44 -6.50
N ASP A 86 9.53 -2.97 -7.69
CA ASP A 86 10.75 -2.19 -7.86
C ASP A 86 10.71 -0.90 -7.06
N TYR A 87 9.56 -0.24 -7.04
CA TYR A 87 9.34 0.96 -6.26
C TYR A 87 9.66 0.72 -4.77
N TRP A 88 9.12 -0.36 -4.20
CA TRP A 88 9.36 -0.68 -2.80
C TRP A 88 10.81 -1.10 -2.53
N LEU A 89 11.39 -1.90 -3.42
CA LEU A 89 12.78 -2.33 -3.25
C LEU A 89 13.75 -1.16 -3.26
N HIS A 90 13.42 -0.09 -3.97
CA HIS A 90 14.25 1.11 -3.97
C HIS A 90 14.05 1.99 -2.74
N ARG A 91 12.91 1.89 -2.08
CA ARG A 91 12.55 2.77 -0.98
C ARG A 91 12.76 2.20 0.41
N LEU A 92 12.68 0.90 0.55
CA LEU A 92 12.78 0.27 1.86
C LEU A 92 14.17 0.45 2.47
N PRO A 93 14.25 0.69 3.79
CA PRO A 93 15.53 0.66 4.49
C PRO A 93 16.21 -0.69 4.27
N ARG A 94 17.52 -0.70 4.36
CA ARG A 94 18.35 -1.88 4.06
C ARG A 94 17.87 -3.17 4.70
N GLY A 95 17.58 -3.13 6.00
CA GLY A 95 17.15 -4.34 6.72
C GLY A 95 15.79 -4.85 6.24
N GLU A 96 14.85 -3.93 6.07
CA GLU A 96 13.52 -4.30 5.56
C GLU A 96 13.60 -4.82 4.14
N LYS A 97 14.42 -4.20 3.33
CA LYS A 97 14.61 -4.63 1.95
C LYS A 97 15.11 -6.08 1.87
N LYS A 98 16.10 -6.41 2.70
CA LYS A 98 16.67 -7.76 2.69
C LYS A 98 15.64 -8.82 3.05
N ILE A 99 14.89 -8.59 4.11
CA ILE A 99 13.85 -9.54 4.54
C ILE A 99 12.72 -9.57 3.50
N PHE A 100 12.31 -8.41 3.00
CA PHE A 100 11.25 -8.34 1.99
C PHE A 100 11.63 -9.13 0.72
N GLU A 101 12.87 -9.00 0.25
CA GLU A 101 13.33 -9.73 -0.92
C GLU A 101 13.22 -11.24 -0.73
N LEU A 102 13.56 -11.73 0.47
CA LEU A 102 13.45 -13.16 0.76
C LEU A 102 12.00 -13.62 0.73
N VAL A 103 11.09 -12.81 1.28
CA VAL A 103 9.68 -13.16 1.31
C VAL A 103 9.08 -13.11 -0.10
N VAL A 104 9.44 -12.09 -0.88
CA VAL A 104 8.97 -11.95 -2.26
C VAL A 104 9.46 -13.12 -3.12
N ASN A 105 10.71 -13.52 -2.95
CA ASN A 105 11.28 -14.61 -3.76
C ASN A 105 10.64 -15.96 -3.48
N SER A 106 9.99 -16.10 -2.33
CA SER A 106 9.28 -17.34 -1.98
C SER A 106 7.82 -17.34 -2.39
N TYR A 107 7.29 -16.18 -2.77
CA TYR A 107 5.88 -16.06 -3.14
C TYR A 107 5.51 -17.08 -4.22
N PRO A 108 4.38 -17.77 -4.13
CA PRO A 108 3.27 -17.56 -3.19
C PRO A 108 3.43 -18.27 -1.83
N GLU A 109 4.54 -18.93 -1.61
CA GLU A 109 4.77 -19.64 -0.36
C GLU A 109 5.15 -18.69 0.76
N ALA A 110 4.77 -19.04 1.99
CA ALA A 110 5.17 -18.30 3.17
C ALA A 110 6.55 -18.77 3.62
N VAL A 111 7.27 -17.92 4.33
CA VAL A 111 8.59 -18.21 4.88
C VAL A 111 8.52 -18.10 6.38
N SER A 112 9.07 -19.08 7.10
CA SER A 112 9.09 -19.02 8.56
C SER A 112 10.08 -17.94 9.03
N LYS A 113 9.80 -17.36 10.19
CA LYS A 113 10.72 -16.40 10.80
C LYS A 113 12.10 -17.00 10.97
N ARG A 114 12.18 -18.26 11.35
CA ARG A 114 13.45 -18.96 11.53
C ARG A 114 14.25 -19.03 10.24
N ASP A 115 13.60 -19.36 9.13
CA ASP A 115 14.28 -19.43 7.84
C ASP A 115 14.76 -18.04 7.42
N LEU A 116 13.97 -17.00 7.71
CA LEU A 116 14.38 -15.64 7.41
C LEU A 116 15.62 -15.25 8.23
N GLU A 117 15.69 -15.67 9.49
CA GLU A 117 16.87 -15.44 10.31
C GLU A 117 18.10 -16.13 9.72
N GLU A 118 17.95 -17.38 9.35
CA GLU A 118 19.04 -18.15 8.77
C GLU A 118 19.52 -17.57 7.45
N GLN A 119 18.60 -17.23 6.56
CA GLN A 119 18.94 -16.75 5.23
C GLN A 119 19.48 -15.31 5.26
N SER A 120 18.99 -14.49 6.17
CA SER A 120 19.43 -13.10 6.26
C SER A 120 20.68 -12.92 7.14
N GLY A 121 20.89 -13.82 8.07
CA GLY A 121 21.92 -13.66 9.08
C GLY A 121 21.53 -12.70 10.19
N TYR A 122 20.28 -12.25 10.19
CA TYR A 122 19.81 -11.31 11.22
C TYR A 122 19.40 -12.05 12.49
N LYS A 123 19.54 -11.36 13.62
CA LYS A 123 19.12 -11.90 14.91
C LYS A 123 17.60 -11.97 14.98
N ALA A 124 17.11 -12.80 15.90
CA ALA A 124 15.68 -13.00 16.09
C ALA A 124 14.92 -11.70 16.34
N THR A 125 15.47 -10.83 17.19
CA THR A 125 14.83 -9.54 17.48
C THR A 125 14.78 -8.63 16.27
N THR A 126 15.86 -8.57 15.51
CA THR A 126 15.91 -7.74 14.29
C THR A 126 14.91 -8.25 13.27
N THR A 127 14.85 -9.56 13.07
CA THR A 127 13.92 -10.18 12.14
C THR A 127 12.47 -9.89 12.55
N TYR A 128 12.18 -10.01 13.84
CA TYR A 128 10.84 -9.75 14.36
C TYR A 128 10.44 -8.28 14.12
N GLN A 129 11.32 -7.34 14.45
CA GLN A 129 11.02 -5.92 14.27
C GLN A 129 10.87 -5.57 12.79
N THR A 130 11.71 -6.15 11.95
CA THR A 130 11.64 -5.92 10.50
C THR A 130 10.33 -6.43 9.92
N LEU A 131 9.91 -7.63 10.32
CA LEU A 131 8.63 -8.19 9.86
C LEU A 131 7.46 -7.34 10.35
N LYS A 132 7.55 -6.84 11.58
CA LYS A 132 6.52 -5.97 12.13
C LYS A 132 6.37 -4.70 11.30
N GLU A 133 7.49 -4.10 10.90
CA GLU A 133 7.48 -2.90 10.05
C GLU A 133 6.92 -3.20 8.66
N LEU A 134 7.34 -4.30 8.05
CA LEU A 134 6.82 -4.70 6.75
C LEU A 134 5.31 -4.97 6.80
N ARG A 135 4.85 -5.57 7.89
CA ARG A 135 3.42 -5.81 8.06
C ARG A 135 2.65 -4.49 8.23
N ALA A 136 3.23 -3.54 8.97
CA ALA A 136 2.61 -2.24 9.15
C ALA A 136 2.47 -1.51 7.81
N ARG A 137 3.41 -1.72 6.89
CA ARG A 137 3.34 -1.18 5.53
C ARG A 137 2.39 -1.97 4.62
N LYS A 138 1.84 -3.06 5.12
CA LYS A 138 0.95 -3.97 4.37
C LYS A 138 1.66 -4.73 3.26
N LEU A 139 2.98 -4.81 3.32
CA LEU A 139 3.78 -5.52 2.31
C LEU A 139 3.85 -7.01 2.56
N VAL A 140 3.62 -7.44 3.79
CA VAL A 140 3.59 -8.85 4.13
C VAL A 140 2.40 -9.14 5.04
N THR A 141 1.94 -10.38 5.01
CA THR A 141 0.99 -10.90 5.97
C THR A 141 1.73 -11.94 6.81
N ILE A 142 1.36 -12.05 8.07
CA ILE A 142 2.00 -13.00 8.98
C ILE A 142 0.91 -13.86 9.60
N ASP A 143 1.07 -15.15 9.49
CA ASP A 143 0.14 -16.13 10.05
C ASP A 143 0.95 -17.27 10.66
N ARG A 144 0.76 -17.52 11.95
CA ARG A 144 1.42 -18.62 12.68
C ARG A 144 2.94 -18.59 12.52
N GLY A 145 3.54 -17.40 12.62
CA GLY A 145 4.99 -17.25 12.54
C GLY A 145 5.55 -17.36 11.13
N GLN A 146 4.70 -17.34 10.12
CA GLN A 146 5.12 -17.41 8.72
C GLN A 146 4.74 -16.14 7.98
N ALA A 147 5.67 -15.61 7.22
CA ALA A 147 5.48 -14.38 6.48
C ALA A 147 5.30 -14.67 4.99
N ARG A 148 4.35 -13.99 4.39
CA ARG A 148 4.05 -14.12 2.97
C ARG A 148 3.91 -12.74 2.37
N ALA A 149 4.45 -12.55 1.18
CA ALA A 149 4.33 -11.27 0.49
C ALA A 149 2.86 -10.98 0.17
N ALA A 150 2.48 -9.72 0.27
CA ALA A 150 1.10 -9.31 0.02
C ALA A 150 0.72 -9.60 -1.43
N GLU A 151 -0.46 -10.17 -1.60
CA GLU A 151 -0.95 -10.59 -2.90
C GLU A 151 -1.06 -9.43 -3.89
N GLY A 152 -1.46 -8.27 -3.40
CA GLY A 152 -1.63 -7.09 -4.24
C GLY A 152 -0.34 -6.60 -4.91
N LEU A 153 0.83 -7.05 -4.46
CA LEU A 153 2.10 -6.69 -5.08
C LEU A 153 2.29 -7.37 -6.43
N PHE A 154 1.55 -8.45 -6.68
CA PHE A 154 1.71 -9.27 -7.88
C PHE A 154 0.55 -9.13 -8.86
N ASP A 155 -0.47 -8.40 -8.49
CA ASP A 155 -1.60 -8.15 -9.39
C ASP A 155 -1.19 -7.13 -10.45
N ALA A 156 -1.52 -7.44 -11.68
CA ALA A 156 -1.17 -6.56 -12.80
C ALA A 156 -2.12 -5.38 -12.92
#